data_931024eaee0a6ea6130583c99dad7770
#
_entry.id   931024eaee0a6ea6130583c99dad7770
#
_cell.length_a   1.000
_cell.length_b   1.000
_cell.length_c   1.000
_cell.angle_alpha   90.00
_cell.angle_beta   90.00
_cell.angle_gamma   90.00
#
_symmetry.space_group_name_H-M   'P 1'
#
loop_
_entity.id
_entity.type
_entity.pdbx_description
1 polymer ?
#
loop_
_entity_poly.entity_id
_entity_poly.type
_entity_poly.pdbx_seq_one_letter_code
_entity_poly.pdbx_strand_id
1 'polypeptide(L)' 'MEIQIDQEVIDTVCNSLRASRWSLRQQVAKADPGSNEEEIRKHQLADVEHALEIFQHLES' A
#
# COMPACT_ATOMS: atom_id res chain seq x y z
N MET A 1 10.65 19.38 18.78
CA MET A 1 10.97 19.31 17.34
C MET A 1 9.68 19.04 16.58
N GLU A 2 9.25 19.99 15.77
CA GLU A 2 8.06 19.80 14.94
C GLU A 2 8.44 19.11 13.64
N ILE A 3 7.77 18.00 13.37
CA ILE A 3 7.92 17.33 12.08
C ILE A 3 6.83 17.87 11.18
N GLN A 4 7.22 18.64 10.17
CA GLN A 4 6.29 19.08 9.16
C GLN A 4 6.34 18.10 8.00
N ILE A 5 5.18 17.54 7.68
CA ILE A 5 5.03 16.70 6.51
C ILE A 5 4.44 17.58 5.41
N ASP A 6 5.21 17.82 4.35
CA ASP A 6 4.75 18.59 3.20
C ASP A 6 3.69 17.82 2.42
N GLN A 7 2.76 18.55 1.82
CA GLN A 7 1.73 17.96 0.97
C GLN A 7 2.34 17.14 -0.17
N GLU A 8 3.47 17.58 -0.71
CA GLU A 8 4.19 16.85 -1.75
C GLU A 8 4.65 15.47 -1.25
N VAL A 9 5.12 15.40 0.00
CA VAL A 9 5.52 14.13 0.61
C VAL A 9 4.32 13.20 0.77
N ILE A 10 3.19 13.72 1.22
CA ILE A 10 1.95 12.95 1.37
C ILE A 10 1.52 12.40 0.01
N ASP A 11 1.51 13.24 -1.03
CA ASP A 11 1.11 12.82 -2.36
C ASP A 11 2.06 11.76 -2.93
N THR A 12 3.37 11.89 -2.68
CA THR A 12 4.37 10.91 -3.10
C THR A 12 4.14 9.57 -2.40
N VAL A 13 3.89 9.59 -1.10
CA VAL A 13 3.61 8.37 -0.33
C VAL A 13 2.35 7.70 -0.85
N CYS A 14 1.28 8.45 -1.08
CA CYS A 14 0.04 7.90 -1.62
C CYS A 14 0.24 7.25 -2.99
N ASN A 15 1.00 7.91 -3.87
CA ASN A 15 1.29 7.35 -5.19
C ASN A 15 2.12 6.07 -5.10
N SER A 16 3.10 6.04 -4.21
CA SER A 16 3.91 4.84 -3.96
C SER A 16 3.07 3.69 -3.43
N LEU A 17 2.15 3.99 -2.51
CA LEU A 17 1.24 2.99 -1.95
C LEU A 17 0.28 2.45 -3.02
N ARG A 18 -0.21 3.30 -3.91
CA ARG A 18 -1.07 2.86 -5.02
C ARG A 18 -0.32 1.93 -5.97
N ALA A 19 0.93 2.25 -6.28
CA ALA A 19 1.77 1.39 -7.12
C ALA A 19 2.04 0.05 -6.44
N SER A 20 2.34 0.05 -5.14
CA SER A 20 2.54 -1.16 -4.36
C SER A 20 1.28 -2.00 -4.30
N ARG A 21 0.12 -1.36 -4.11
CA ARG A 21 -1.18 -2.05 -4.10
C ARG A 21 -1.43 -2.77 -5.42
N TRP A 22 -1.21 -2.07 -6.53
CA TRP A 22 -1.39 -2.67 -7.86
C TRP A 22 -0.47 -3.88 -8.04
N SER A 23 0.81 -3.72 -7.71
CA SER A 23 1.80 -4.79 -7.83
C SER A 23 1.42 -6.00 -6.97
N LEU A 24 1.02 -5.77 -5.72
CA LEU A 24 0.64 -6.84 -4.81
C LEU A 24 -0.63 -7.57 -5.28
N ARG A 25 -1.60 -6.85 -5.83
CA ARG A 25 -2.78 -7.47 -6.41
C ARG A 25 -2.42 -8.42 -7.55
N GLN A 26 -1.47 -8.04 -8.38
CA GLN A 26 -0.97 -8.89 -9.46
C GLN A 26 -0.26 -10.12 -8.89
N GLN A 27 0.54 -9.95 -7.86
CA GLN A 27 1.26 -11.05 -7.20
C GLN A 27 0.30 -12.03 -6.54
N VAL A 28 -0.74 -11.55 -5.88
CA VAL A 28 -1.78 -12.41 -5.29
C VAL A 28 -2.49 -13.21 -6.38
N ALA A 29 -2.83 -12.55 -7.48
CA ALA A 29 -3.52 -13.20 -8.60
C ALA A 29 -2.67 -14.30 -9.26
N LYS A 30 -1.35 -14.16 -9.22
CA LYS A 30 -0.41 -15.11 -9.81
C LYS A 30 0.05 -16.20 -8.85
N ALA A 31 -0.16 -16.01 -7.54
CA ALA A 31 0.25 -17.00 -6.54
C ALA A 31 -0.64 -18.24 -6.60
N ASP A 32 -0.07 -19.38 -6.25
CA ASP A 32 -0.84 -20.61 -6.19
C ASP A 32 -1.91 -20.51 -5.09
N PRO A 33 -3.16 -20.87 -5.37
CA PRO A 33 -4.23 -20.83 -4.37
C PRO A 33 -3.90 -21.70 -3.14
N GLY A 34 -4.03 -21.10 -1.95
CA GLY A 34 -3.78 -21.78 -0.70
C GLY A 34 -2.31 -21.92 -0.31
N SER A 35 -1.39 -21.31 -1.09
CA SER A 35 0.03 -21.34 -0.77
C SER A 35 0.37 -20.33 0.32
N ASN A 36 1.51 -20.54 1.00
CA ASN A 36 2.05 -19.58 1.97
C ASN A 36 2.35 -18.24 1.29
N GLU A 37 2.82 -18.27 0.05
CA GLU A 37 3.11 -17.07 -0.71
C GLU A 37 1.84 -16.24 -0.91
N GLU A 38 0.74 -16.85 -1.26
CA GLU A 38 -0.54 -16.16 -1.40
C GLU A 38 -0.92 -15.46 -0.10
N GLU A 39 -0.83 -16.15 1.03
CA GLU A 39 -1.15 -15.56 2.33
C GLU A 39 -0.24 -14.39 2.69
N ILE A 40 1.06 -14.53 2.47
CA ILE A 40 2.03 -13.46 2.73
C ILE A 40 1.69 -12.22 1.89
N ARG A 41 1.41 -12.42 0.61
CA ARG A 41 1.08 -11.31 -0.29
C ARG A 41 -0.25 -10.65 0.08
N LYS A 42 -1.25 -11.43 0.50
CA LYS A 42 -2.52 -10.89 0.98
C LYS A 42 -2.34 -10.03 2.23
N HIS A 43 -1.50 -10.45 3.16
CA HIS A 43 -1.19 -9.66 4.35
C HIS A 43 -0.49 -8.35 3.99
N GLN A 44 0.49 -8.40 3.08
CA GLN A 44 1.17 -7.20 2.61
C GLN A 44 0.20 -6.25 1.91
N LEU A 45 -0.70 -6.80 1.10
CA LEU A 45 -1.71 -6.00 0.42
C LEU A 45 -2.65 -5.32 1.42
N ALA A 46 -3.10 -6.04 2.44
CA ALA A 46 -3.95 -5.49 3.49
C ALA A 46 -3.25 -4.34 4.22
N ASP A 47 -1.96 -4.49 4.52
CA ASP A 47 -1.17 -3.44 5.18
C ASP A 47 -1.05 -2.21 4.29
N VAL A 48 -0.80 -2.39 2.99
CA VAL A 48 -0.71 -1.29 2.04
C VAL A 48 -2.05 -0.57 1.90
N GLU A 49 -3.14 -1.31 1.80
CA GLU A 49 -4.48 -0.73 1.71
C GLU A 49 -4.84 0.04 2.97
N HIS A 50 -4.47 -0.47 4.15
CA HIS A 50 -4.69 0.21 5.41
C HIS A 50 -3.90 1.53 5.49
N ALA A 51 -2.61 1.49 5.12
CA ALA A 51 -1.78 2.68 5.08
C ALA A 51 -2.34 3.71 4.10
N LEU A 52 -2.77 3.27 2.93
CA LEU A 52 -3.35 4.15 1.92
C LEU A 52 -4.64 4.79 2.43
N GLU A 53 -5.49 4.04 3.12
CA GLU A 53 -6.71 4.57 3.71
C GLU A 53 -6.40 5.72 4.69
N ILE A 54 -5.37 5.56 5.51
CA ILE A 54 -4.95 6.60 6.45
C ILE A 54 -4.41 7.82 5.71
N PHE A 55 -3.48 7.61 4.79
CA PHE A 55 -2.78 8.72 4.14
C PHE A 55 -3.63 9.44 3.09
N GLN A 56 -4.57 8.77 2.44
CA GLN A 56 -5.39 9.44 1.44
C GLN A 56 -6.31 10.51 2.03
N HIS A 57 -6.62 10.44 3.33
CA HIS A 57 -7.35 11.50 4.01
C HIS A 57 -6.54 12.79 4.11
N LEU A 58 -5.22 12.68 4.03
CA LEU A 58 -4.31 13.82 4.09
C LEU A 58 -3.93 14.32 2.70
N GLU A 59 -4.29 13.58 1.67
CA GLU A 59 -4.01 13.94 0.28
C GLU A 59 -4.86 15.12 -0.15
N SER A 60 -4.27 16.06 -0.87
CA SER A 60 -5.00 17.22 -1.40
C SER A 60 -5.80 16.87 -2.64
#